data_a895cb9d70c0bff62c7bb0a5ec1ce25f
#
_entry.id   a895cb9d70c0bff62c7bb0a5ec1ce25f
#
_cell.length_a   1.000
_cell.length_b   1.000
_cell.length_c   1.000
_cell.angle_alpha   90.00
_cell.angle_beta   90.00
_cell.angle_gamma   90.00
#
_symmetry.space_group_name_H-M   'P 1'
#
loop_
_entity.id
_entity.type
_entity.pdbx_description
1 polymer ?
#
loop_
_entity_poly.entity_id
_entity_poly.type
_entity_poly.pdbx_seq_one_letter_code
_entity_poly.pdbx_strand_id
1 'polypeptide(L)'
;APVADVNINPKNPVINTRSFGESPVNVADKVIAYARGLEDGGVLSVSKHFPGHGDTDVDSHHSLPKLSFSRARLDSVELYPFRKAIQAGLSGMMVGHLPVLEPKRGVPSSLSRKVVHDLLTQEMQFKGLVFTDALAMKGVSANNTSICLQALQAGDDLLLVPRRIKEEVEAILDAVKNGELTEAEIETKCRKVLTYKYALGLSKKPFVRLSGLGNRINTAHTRDLIRRLNQEAITVLRNKNNVLPLDADTREVAVL
;
A
#
# COMPACT_ATOMS: atom_id res chain seq x y z
N ALA A 1 1.49 -0.76 7.01
CA ALA A 1 1.78 -0.56 5.61
C ALA A 1 2.24 0.87 5.36
N PRO A 2 3.45 1.19 4.92
CA PRO A 2 3.76 2.54 4.48
C PRO A 2 3.02 2.88 3.18
N VAL A 3 2.52 4.13 3.08
CA VAL A 3 1.98 4.69 1.84
C VAL A 3 3.14 5.17 0.98
N ALA A 4 3.35 4.54 -0.17
CA ALA A 4 4.45 4.83 -1.09
C ALA A 4 4.01 5.71 -2.28
N ASP A 5 2.78 6.18 -2.25
CA ASP A 5 2.24 7.10 -3.26
C ASP A 5 2.92 8.46 -3.16
N VAL A 6 3.36 9.00 -4.30
CA VAL A 6 3.94 10.35 -4.39
C VAL A 6 2.82 11.35 -4.64
N ASN A 7 2.50 12.21 -3.67
CA ASN A 7 1.32 13.08 -3.73
C ASN A 7 1.58 14.33 -4.59
N ILE A 8 1.60 14.15 -5.91
CA ILE A 8 1.80 15.24 -6.88
C ILE A 8 0.58 16.14 -7.00
N ASN A 9 -0.62 15.55 -6.86
CA ASN A 9 -1.87 16.29 -6.99
C ASN A 9 -2.38 16.77 -5.62
N PRO A 10 -2.35 18.07 -5.31
CA PRO A 10 -2.85 18.60 -4.04
C PRO A 10 -4.36 18.43 -3.85
N LYS A 11 -5.11 18.16 -4.93
CA LYS A 11 -6.56 17.88 -4.90
C LYS A 11 -6.87 16.41 -4.71
N ASN A 12 -5.87 15.55 -4.56
CA ASN A 12 -6.08 14.12 -4.38
C ASN A 12 -6.95 13.85 -3.15
N PRO A 13 -8.16 13.27 -3.30
CA PRO A 13 -9.08 13.10 -2.18
C PRO A 13 -8.76 11.90 -1.28
N VAL A 14 -7.87 11.00 -1.73
CA VAL A 14 -7.60 9.71 -1.08
C VAL A 14 -6.25 9.69 -0.39
N ILE A 15 -5.20 10.10 -1.08
CA ILE A 15 -3.83 10.00 -0.57
C ILE A 15 -3.48 11.20 0.31
N ASN A 16 -3.48 12.40 -0.24
CA ASN A 16 -3.31 13.66 0.48
C ASN A 16 -2.32 13.55 1.66
N THR A 17 -2.78 13.83 2.89
CA THR A 17 -1.97 13.79 4.12
C THR A 17 -1.49 12.39 4.54
N ARG A 18 -1.88 11.34 3.84
CA ARG A 18 -1.37 9.98 4.07
C ARG A 18 0.00 9.75 3.44
N SER A 19 0.35 10.51 2.41
CA SER A 19 1.66 10.44 1.73
C SER A 19 2.77 11.09 2.56
N PHE A 20 3.99 10.66 2.30
CA PHE A 20 5.21 11.29 2.82
C PHE A 20 5.67 12.51 1.99
N GLY A 21 4.88 12.94 1.02
CA GLY A 21 5.11 14.16 0.25
C GLY A 21 5.08 13.98 -1.27
N GLU A 22 5.60 15.00 -1.96
CA GLU A 22 5.57 15.11 -3.42
C GLU A 22 6.92 14.75 -4.11
N SER A 23 7.98 14.57 -3.32
CA SER A 23 9.28 14.15 -3.84
C SER A 23 9.40 12.62 -3.84
N PRO A 24 9.58 11.97 -5.00
CA PRO A 24 9.74 10.51 -5.08
C PRO A 24 10.87 9.98 -4.21
N VAL A 25 11.98 10.72 -4.11
CA VAL A 25 13.15 10.34 -3.30
C VAL A 25 12.80 10.38 -1.82
N ASN A 26 12.23 11.48 -1.34
CA ASN A 26 11.85 11.63 0.07
C ASN A 26 10.78 10.59 0.48
N VAL A 27 9.81 10.32 -0.40
CA VAL A 27 8.80 9.27 -0.17
C VAL A 27 9.47 7.91 -0.05
N ALA A 28 10.41 7.58 -0.96
CA ALA A 28 11.13 6.31 -0.92
C ALA A 28 11.91 6.12 0.39
N ASP A 29 12.66 7.12 0.83
CA ASP A 29 13.47 7.06 2.04
C ASP A 29 12.59 6.84 3.28
N LYS A 30 11.48 7.58 3.39
CA LYS A 30 10.52 7.43 4.51
C LYS A 30 9.77 6.11 4.47
N VAL A 31 9.39 5.62 3.30
CA VAL A 31 8.76 4.31 3.11
C VAL A 31 9.69 3.19 3.59
N ILE A 32 10.96 3.25 3.20
CA ILE A 32 11.95 2.24 3.60
C ILE A 32 12.18 2.28 5.11
N ALA A 33 12.36 3.47 5.70
CA ALA A 33 12.55 3.63 7.14
C ALA A 33 11.35 3.11 7.94
N TYR A 34 10.13 3.48 7.52
CA TYR A 34 8.90 3.03 8.15
C TYR A 34 8.72 1.50 8.06
N ALA A 35 8.94 0.95 6.87
CA ALA A 35 8.79 -0.48 6.62
C ALA A 35 9.80 -1.31 7.42
N ARG A 36 11.06 -0.87 7.48
CA ARG A 36 12.09 -1.52 8.32
C ARG A 36 11.70 -1.51 9.79
N GLY A 37 11.20 -0.37 10.31
CA GLY A 37 10.74 -0.30 11.68
C GLY A 37 9.60 -1.29 12.00
N LEU A 38 8.68 -1.55 11.05
CA LEU A 38 7.66 -2.59 11.18
C LEU A 38 8.29 -3.99 11.22
N GLU A 39 9.18 -4.28 10.29
CA GLU A 39 9.83 -5.59 10.13
C GLU A 39 10.76 -5.92 11.30
N ASP A 40 11.51 -4.95 11.80
CA ASP A 40 12.32 -5.05 13.02
C ASP A 40 11.43 -5.32 14.26
N GLY A 41 10.20 -4.80 14.26
CA GLY A 41 9.17 -5.08 15.27
C GLY A 41 8.46 -6.42 15.07
N GLY A 42 8.83 -7.23 14.08
CA GLY A 42 8.24 -8.55 13.79
C GLY A 42 6.90 -8.49 13.05
N VAL A 43 6.61 -7.40 12.32
CA VAL A 43 5.40 -7.22 11.51
C VAL A 43 5.79 -7.01 10.06
N LEU A 44 5.22 -7.77 9.13
CA LEU A 44 5.48 -7.57 7.70
C LEU A 44 5.03 -6.18 7.24
N SER A 45 5.88 -5.51 6.49
CA SER A 45 5.53 -4.27 5.81
C SER A 45 4.82 -4.56 4.49
N VAL A 46 3.89 -3.67 4.10
CA VAL A 46 3.20 -3.74 2.80
C VAL A 46 3.16 -2.34 2.21
N SER A 47 4.02 -2.04 1.25
CA SER A 47 4.04 -0.75 0.56
C SER A 47 2.85 -0.61 -0.38
N LYS A 48 2.20 0.58 -0.40
CA LYS A 48 0.95 0.80 -1.13
C LYS A 48 0.81 2.21 -1.66
N HIS A 49 0.00 2.41 -2.70
CA HIS A 49 -0.82 1.51 -3.51
C HIS A 49 -0.18 1.38 -4.90
N PHE A 50 0.46 0.26 -5.17
CA PHE A 50 1.14 0.04 -6.45
C PHE A 50 0.14 0.10 -7.63
N PRO A 51 0.45 0.72 -8.77
CA PRO A 51 1.72 1.35 -9.15
C PRO A 51 1.86 2.83 -8.79
N GLY A 52 0.98 3.42 -7.98
CA GLY A 52 1.01 4.79 -7.50
C GLY A 52 -0.33 5.51 -7.65
N HIS A 53 -0.88 6.00 -6.53
CA HIS A 53 -2.20 6.63 -6.42
C HIS A 53 -2.10 8.15 -6.14
N GLY A 54 -0.89 8.71 -6.16
CA GLY A 54 -0.65 10.08 -5.66
C GLY A 54 -1.08 11.21 -6.58
N ASP A 55 -1.36 10.92 -7.86
CA ASP A 55 -1.78 11.91 -8.86
C ASP A 55 -3.19 11.63 -9.40
N THR A 56 -4.10 11.17 -8.55
CA THR A 56 -5.49 10.98 -8.92
C THR A 56 -6.35 12.12 -8.41
N ASP A 57 -7.38 12.50 -9.16
CA ASP A 57 -8.39 13.50 -8.83
C ASP A 57 -9.72 12.87 -8.40
N VAL A 58 -9.82 11.55 -8.46
CA VAL A 58 -11.02 10.77 -8.13
C VAL A 58 -10.69 9.74 -7.08
N ASP A 59 -11.62 9.57 -6.13
CA ASP A 59 -11.53 8.53 -5.13
C ASP A 59 -11.83 7.15 -5.73
N SER A 60 -10.84 6.27 -5.72
CA SER A 60 -10.95 4.88 -6.20
C SER A 60 -11.98 4.04 -5.42
N HIS A 61 -12.42 4.48 -4.22
CA HIS A 61 -13.52 3.86 -3.51
C HIS A 61 -14.87 4.08 -4.20
N HIS A 62 -15.00 5.10 -5.03
CA HIS A 62 -16.25 5.48 -5.71
C HIS A 62 -16.25 5.18 -7.21
N SER A 63 -15.13 5.37 -7.90
CA SER A 63 -14.99 5.11 -9.33
C SER A 63 -13.53 4.89 -9.72
N LEU A 64 -13.27 4.33 -10.91
CA LEU A 64 -11.91 4.20 -11.43
C LEU A 64 -11.39 5.56 -11.89
N PRO A 65 -10.25 6.06 -11.35
CA PRO A 65 -9.62 7.27 -11.84
C PRO A 65 -9.08 7.06 -13.26
N LYS A 66 -9.11 8.11 -14.11
CA LYS A 66 -8.50 8.07 -15.43
C LYS A 66 -7.05 8.53 -15.31
N LEU A 67 -6.10 7.64 -15.49
CA LEU A 67 -4.68 7.93 -15.46
C LEU A 67 -4.08 7.64 -16.84
N SER A 68 -3.45 8.65 -17.44
CA SER A 68 -2.81 8.55 -18.76
C SER A 68 -1.34 8.95 -18.63
N PHE A 69 -0.58 8.18 -17.84
CA PHE A 69 0.85 8.42 -17.68
C PHE A 69 1.65 7.78 -18.81
N SER A 70 2.66 8.52 -19.29
CA SER A 70 3.70 7.90 -20.11
C SER A 70 4.53 6.93 -19.23
N ARG A 71 5.16 5.94 -19.87
CA ARG A 71 6.04 5.03 -19.16
C ARG A 71 7.17 5.77 -18.43
N ALA A 72 7.78 6.75 -19.09
CA ALA A 72 8.85 7.56 -18.50
C ALA A 72 8.38 8.29 -17.21
N ARG A 73 7.15 8.83 -17.23
CA ARG A 73 6.56 9.45 -16.04
C ARG A 73 6.36 8.44 -14.91
N LEU A 74 5.75 7.28 -15.20
CA LEU A 74 5.58 6.22 -14.21
C LEU A 74 6.91 5.81 -13.58
N ASP A 75 7.94 5.60 -14.38
CA ASP A 75 9.26 5.17 -13.88
C ASP A 75 9.93 6.21 -13.00
N SER A 76 9.81 7.50 -13.34
CA SER A 76 10.50 8.59 -12.64
C SER A 76 9.77 9.06 -11.37
N VAL A 77 8.47 8.88 -11.28
CA VAL A 77 7.66 9.42 -10.17
C VAL A 77 6.95 8.28 -9.42
N GLU A 78 5.94 7.70 -10.03
CA GLU A 78 5.03 6.78 -9.33
C GLU A 78 5.72 5.48 -8.90
N LEU A 79 6.50 4.85 -9.79
CA LEU A 79 7.19 3.58 -9.52
C LEU A 79 8.50 3.75 -8.72
N TYR A 80 9.04 4.95 -8.63
CA TYR A 80 10.32 5.18 -7.98
C TYR A 80 10.36 4.70 -6.52
N PRO A 81 9.43 5.08 -5.63
CA PRO A 81 9.43 4.59 -4.26
C PRO A 81 9.26 3.08 -4.14
N PHE A 82 8.41 2.48 -4.99
CA PHE A 82 8.21 1.04 -5.00
C PHE A 82 9.47 0.29 -5.45
N ARG A 83 10.17 0.79 -6.47
CA ARG A 83 11.45 0.23 -6.93
C ARG A 83 12.50 0.27 -5.82
N LYS A 84 12.57 1.37 -5.09
CA LYS A 84 13.46 1.50 -3.92
C LYS A 84 13.07 0.57 -2.78
N ALA A 85 11.78 0.41 -2.51
CA ALA A 85 11.25 -0.54 -1.54
C ALA A 85 11.63 -2.00 -1.89
N ILE A 86 11.53 -2.38 -3.16
CA ILE A 86 11.95 -3.70 -3.66
C ILE A 86 13.46 -3.89 -3.47
N GLN A 87 14.27 -2.91 -3.87
CA GLN A 87 15.73 -2.95 -3.70
C GLN A 87 16.15 -3.05 -2.22
N ALA A 88 15.35 -2.48 -1.31
CA ALA A 88 15.56 -2.58 0.13
C ALA A 88 15.10 -3.92 0.72
N GLY A 89 14.48 -4.81 -0.08
CA GLY A 89 14.05 -6.15 0.33
C GLY A 89 12.77 -6.19 1.15
N LEU A 90 11.87 -5.19 1.01
CA LEU A 90 10.63 -5.14 1.77
C LEU A 90 9.65 -6.27 1.40
N SER A 91 8.88 -6.74 2.40
CA SER A 91 8.19 -8.02 2.36
C SER A 91 6.90 -8.04 1.55
N GLY A 92 6.17 -6.91 1.45
CA GLY A 92 4.84 -6.90 0.85
C GLY A 92 4.58 -5.71 -0.08
N MET A 93 3.70 -5.94 -1.06
CA MET A 93 3.20 -4.93 -1.98
C MET A 93 1.69 -5.04 -2.11
N MET A 94 0.97 -3.93 -1.93
CA MET A 94 -0.47 -3.87 -2.20
C MET A 94 -0.71 -3.19 -3.53
N VAL A 95 -1.43 -3.86 -4.40
CA VAL A 95 -1.80 -3.35 -5.74
C VAL A 95 -3.16 -2.66 -5.66
N GLY A 96 -3.19 -1.38 -5.99
CA GLY A 96 -4.40 -0.57 -6.01
C GLY A 96 -5.29 -0.84 -7.24
N HIS A 97 -6.51 -0.30 -7.21
CA HIS A 97 -7.46 -0.42 -8.31
C HIS A 97 -7.34 0.78 -9.26
N LEU A 98 -6.24 0.84 -10.00
CA LEU A 98 -5.90 1.94 -10.91
C LEU A 98 -5.72 1.44 -12.34
N PRO A 99 -6.39 1.99 -13.36
CA PRO A 99 -6.24 1.55 -14.75
C PRO A 99 -5.03 2.21 -15.42
N VAL A 100 -3.81 1.91 -14.96
CA VAL A 100 -2.60 2.65 -15.36
C VAL A 100 -2.04 2.21 -16.71
N LEU A 101 -1.72 0.93 -16.90
CA LEU A 101 -1.11 0.44 -18.15
C LEU A 101 -2.13 0.12 -19.26
N GLU A 102 -3.37 -0.04 -18.90
CA GLU A 102 -4.47 -0.35 -19.83
C GLU A 102 -5.66 0.62 -19.66
N PRO A 103 -5.45 1.95 -19.68
CA PRO A 103 -6.48 2.92 -19.34
C PRO A 103 -7.70 2.85 -20.26
N LYS A 104 -7.50 2.48 -21.56
CA LYS A 104 -8.60 2.33 -22.52
C LYS A 104 -9.50 1.12 -22.24
N ARG A 105 -8.97 0.08 -21.61
CA ARG A 105 -9.74 -1.12 -21.22
C ARG A 105 -10.40 -0.97 -19.87
N GLY A 106 -10.00 0.01 -19.05
CA GLY A 106 -10.54 0.22 -17.71
C GLY A 106 -10.26 -0.93 -16.74
N VAL A 107 -9.24 -1.77 -17.00
CA VAL A 107 -8.88 -2.89 -16.13
C VAL A 107 -8.11 -2.35 -14.93
N PRO A 108 -8.60 -2.57 -13.70
CA PRO A 108 -7.86 -2.20 -12.49
C PRO A 108 -6.50 -2.89 -12.40
N SER A 109 -5.48 -2.22 -11.91
CA SER A 109 -4.12 -2.76 -11.79
C SER A 109 -4.06 -4.09 -11.04
N SER A 110 -4.84 -4.24 -9.96
CA SER A 110 -4.96 -5.48 -9.19
C SER A 110 -5.59 -6.66 -9.95
N LEU A 111 -6.25 -6.41 -11.09
CA LEU A 111 -6.81 -7.43 -11.95
C LEU A 111 -6.04 -7.55 -13.28
N SER A 112 -4.96 -6.80 -13.44
CA SER A 112 -4.19 -6.73 -14.66
C SER A 112 -2.90 -7.55 -14.58
N ARG A 113 -2.81 -8.64 -15.36
CA ARG A 113 -1.58 -9.43 -15.49
C ARG A 113 -0.38 -8.57 -15.92
N LYS A 114 -0.60 -7.56 -16.77
CA LYS A 114 0.46 -6.62 -17.18
C LYS A 114 1.04 -5.84 -16.02
N VAL A 115 0.23 -5.51 -15.02
CA VAL A 115 0.68 -4.74 -13.86
C VAL A 115 1.26 -5.67 -12.80
N VAL A 116 0.54 -6.72 -12.41
CA VAL A 116 0.96 -7.59 -11.30
C VAL A 116 2.08 -8.52 -11.72
N HIS A 117 1.87 -9.27 -12.80
CA HIS A 117 2.86 -10.26 -13.24
C HIS A 117 3.99 -9.59 -14.04
N ASP A 118 3.67 -8.90 -15.15
CA ASP A 118 4.71 -8.47 -16.09
C ASP A 118 5.54 -7.31 -15.52
N LEU A 119 4.89 -6.26 -14.96
CA LEU A 119 5.61 -5.11 -14.42
C LEU A 119 6.19 -5.40 -13.02
N LEU A 120 5.33 -5.75 -12.02
CA LEU A 120 5.78 -5.87 -10.63
C LEU A 120 6.69 -7.09 -10.44
N THR A 121 6.24 -8.28 -10.89
CA THR A 121 6.96 -9.53 -10.60
C THR A 121 8.13 -9.75 -11.56
N GLN A 122 7.92 -9.60 -12.88
CA GLN A 122 8.94 -9.93 -13.86
C GLN A 122 9.92 -8.77 -14.08
N GLU A 123 9.46 -7.56 -14.38
CA GLU A 123 10.36 -6.45 -14.69
C GLU A 123 11.01 -5.87 -13.43
N MET A 124 10.22 -5.57 -12.39
CA MET A 124 10.74 -5.01 -11.15
C MET A 124 11.31 -6.07 -10.20
N GLN A 125 11.19 -7.36 -10.52
CA GLN A 125 11.74 -8.49 -9.77
C GLN A 125 11.24 -8.58 -8.31
N PHE A 126 10.01 -8.16 -8.05
CA PHE A 126 9.43 -8.29 -6.72
C PHE A 126 9.12 -9.76 -6.40
N LYS A 127 9.62 -10.24 -5.28
CA LYS A 127 9.47 -11.64 -4.83
C LYS A 127 8.66 -11.79 -3.53
N GLY A 128 8.30 -10.67 -2.90
CA GLY A 128 7.50 -10.64 -1.69
C GLY A 128 6.02 -10.95 -1.93
N LEU A 129 5.21 -10.84 -0.88
CA LEU A 129 3.76 -11.07 -0.95
C LEU A 129 3.05 -9.95 -1.70
N VAL A 130 2.22 -10.31 -2.67
CA VAL A 130 1.38 -9.38 -3.43
C VAL A 130 -0.05 -9.47 -2.91
N PHE A 131 -0.57 -8.31 -2.51
CA PHE A 131 -1.92 -8.14 -1.99
C PHE A 131 -2.75 -7.33 -2.97
N THR A 132 -4.01 -7.70 -3.17
CA THR A 132 -4.97 -6.74 -3.74
C THR A 132 -5.29 -5.66 -2.73
N ASP A 133 -5.72 -4.48 -3.16
CA ASP A 133 -6.55 -3.63 -2.30
C ASP A 133 -7.93 -4.27 -2.10
N ALA A 134 -8.79 -3.67 -1.29
CA ALA A 134 -10.07 -4.27 -0.91
C ALA A 134 -10.98 -4.50 -2.14
N LEU A 135 -11.23 -5.77 -2.48
CA LEU A 135 -12.04 -6.16 -3.64
C LEU A 135 -13.52 -5.77 -3.52
N ALA A 136 -13.98 -5.37 -2.33
CA ALA A 136 -15.31 -4.83 -2.11
C ALA A 136 -15.47 -3.36 -2.55
N MET A 137 -14.42 -2.67 -2.97
CA MET A 137 -14.48 -1.29 -3.45
C MET A 137 -15.29 -1.18 -4.73
N LYS A 138 -16.04 -0.07 -4.89
CA LYS A 138 -16.94 0.12 -6.06
C LYS A 138 -16.18 0.28 -7.38
N GLY A 139 -14.92 0.74 -7.34
CA GLY A 139 -14.06 0.86 -8.51
C GLY A 139 -13.63 -0.48 -9.11
N VAL A 140 -13.92 -1.60 -8.44
CA VAL A 140 -13.62 -2.94 -8.95
C VAL A 140 -14.92 -3.58 -9.44
N SER A 141 -15.07 -3.67 -10.75
CA SER A 141 -16.15 -4.45 -11.37
C SER A 141 -15.54 -5.42 -12.35
N ALA A 142 -15.91 -6.69 -12.23
CA ALA A 142 -15.61 -7.70 -13.24
C ALA A 142 -16.82 -7.87 -14.16
N ASN A 143 -16.57 -7.90 -15.45
CA ASN A 143 -17.60 -8.22 -16.45
C ASN A 143 -17.92 -9.71 -16.34
N ASN A 144 -18.91 -10.08 -15.54
CA ASN A 144 -19.44 -11.45 -15.38
C ASN A 144 -18.46 -12.56 -14.94
N THR A 145 -17.26 -12.21 -14.48
CA THR A 145 -16.24 -13.17 -14.05
C THR A 145 -15.93 -12.95 -12.56
N SER A 146 -15.52 -13.98 -11.84
CA SER A 146 -15.05 -13.85 -10.46
C SER A 146 -13.88 -12.86 -10.37
N ILE A 147 -14.01 -11.85 -9.49
CA ILE A 147 -12.96 -10.86 -9.24
C ILE A 147 -11.74 -11.54 -8.61
N CYS A 148 -11.99 -12.49 -7.71
CA CYS A 148 -10.92 -13.23 -7.05
C CYS A 148 -10.14 -14.10 -8.03
N LEU A 149 -10.82 -14.77 -8.96
CA LEU A 149 -10.16 -15.54 -10.01
C LEU A 149 -9.28 -14.65 -10.89
N GLN A 150 -9.79 -13.50 -11.33
CA GLN A 150 -9.01 -12.56 -12.14
C GLN A 150 -7.76 -12.05 -11.41
N ALA A 151 -7.88 -11.72 -10.12
CA ALA A 151 -6.74 -11.28 -9.31
C ALA A 151 -5.68 -12.40 -9.16
N LEU A 152 -6.10 -13.64 -8.91
CA LEU A 152 -5.18 -14.78 -8.86
C LEU A 152 -4.45 -14.99 -10.20
N GLN A 153 -5.17 -14.91 -11.31
CA GLN A 153 -4.60 -15.01 -12.68
C GLN A 153 -3.71 -13.81 -13.02
N ALA A 154 -3.98 -12.62 -12.46
CA ALA A 154 -3.10 -11.47 -12.58
C ALA A 154 -1.77 -11.66 -11.86
N GLY A 155 -1.73 -12.45 -10.78
CA GLY A 155 -0.51 -12.76 -10.02
C GLY A 155 -0.57 -12.44 -8.52
N ASP A 156 -1.69 -11.90 -8.00
CA ASP A 156 -1.82 -11.61 -6.57
C ASP A 156 -1.77 -12.90 -5.73
N ASP A 157 -1.18 -12.78 -4.53
CA ASP A 157 -1.07 -13.89 -3.58
C ASP A 157 -2.19 -13.86 -2.53
N LEU A 158 -2.64 -12.66 -2.13
CA LEU A 158 -3.64 -12.44 -1.09
C LEU A 158 -4.74 -11.51 -1.59
N LEU A 159 -5.98 -11.97 -1.46
CA LEU A 159 -7.19 -11.34 -1.95
C LEU A 159 -7.94 -10.71 -0.78
N LEU A 160 -7.97 -9.37 -0.70
CA LEU A 160 -8.55 -8.69 0.45
C LEU A 160 -10.03 -8.39 0.28
N VAL A 161 -10.81 -8.75 1.29
CA VAL A 161 -12.21 -8.34 1.48
C VAL A 161 -13.09 -8.54 0.22
N PRO A 162 -13.20 -9.74 -0.35
CA PRO A 162 -14.17 -10.01 -1.39
C PRO A 162 -15.60 -9.96 -0.81
N ARG A 163 -16.59 -9.51 -1.61
CA ARG A 163 -17.97 -9.34 -1.11
C ARG A 163 -18.71 -10.64 -0.87
N ARG A 164 -18.48 -11.65 -1.72
CA ARG A 164 -19.21 -12.94 -1.73
C ARG A 164 -18.19 -14.07 -1.70
N ILE A 165 -17.62 -14.29 -0.51
CA ILE A 165 -16.50 -15.24 -0.35
C ILE A 165 -16.85 -16.65 -0.85
N LYS A 166 -18.07 -17.12 -0.57
CA LYS A 166 -18.48 -18.48 -0.96
C LYS A 166 -18.49 -18.64 -2.48
N GLU A 167 -19.15 -17.73 -3.17
CA GLU A 167 -19.25 -17.74 -4.64
C GLU A 167 -17.89 -17.55 -5.31
N GLU A 168 -17.02 -16.71 -4.72
CA GLU A 168 -15.67 -16.52 -5.23
C GLU A 168 -14.81 -17.78 -5.08
N VAL A 169 -14.94 -18.49 -3.96
CA VAL A 169 -14.25 -19.79 -3.75
C VAL A 169 -14.79 -20.85 -4.73
N GLU A 170 -16.10 -20.95 -4.91
CA GLU A 170 -16.71 -21.86 -5.87
C GLU A 170 -16.20 -21.58 -7.30
N ALA A 171 -16.14 -20.33 -7.72
CA ALA A 171 -15.61 -19.94 -9.03
C ALA A 171 -14.13 -20.33 -9.22
N ILE A 172 -13.30 -20.20 -8.18
CA ILE A 172 -11.90 -20.63 -8.22
C ILE A 172 -11.80 -22.16 -8.34
N LEU A 173 -12.61 -22.91 -7.57
CA LEU A 173 -12.65 -24.36 -7.64
C LEU A 173 -13.07 -24.86 -9.03
N ASP A 174 -14.07 -24.21 -9.63
CA ASP A 174 -14.51 -24.54 -10.99
C ASP A 174 -13.45 -24.20 -12.04
N ALA A 175 -12.74 -23.06 -11.89
CA ALA A 175 -11.62 -22.70 -12.76
C ALA A 175 -10.48 -23.74 -12.69
N VAL A 176 -10.21 -24.31 -11.51
CA VAL A 176 -9.22 -25.40 -11.35
C VAL A 176 -9.72 -26.66 -12.06
N LYS A 177 -10.98 -27.08 -11.89
CA LYS A 177 -11.56 -28.25 -12.58
C LYS A 177 -11.54 -28.09 -14.09
N ASN A 178 -11.75 -26.87 -14.59
CA ASN A 178 -11.78 -26.58 -16.05
C ASN A 178 -10.39 -26.33 -16.63
N GLY A 179 -9.33 -26.35 -15.84
CA GLY A 179 -7.96 -26.12 -16.28
C GLY A 179 -7.60 -24.64 -16.59
N GLU A 180 -8.45 -23.71 -16.17
CA GLU A 180 -8.20 -22.24 -16.29
C GLU A 180 -7.19 -21.74 -15.26
N LEU A 181 -7.03 -22.48 -14.15
CA LEU A 181 -6.06 -22.29 -13.09
C LEU A 181 -5.57 -23.68 -12.64
N THR A 182 -4.30 -23.82 -12.36
CA THR A 182 -3.75 -25.11 -11.92
C THR A 182 -3.65 -25.21 -10.39
N GLU A 183 -3.77 -26.43 -9.86
CA GLU A 183 -3.51 -26.68 -8.43
C GLU A 183 -2.10 -26.23 -8.02
N ALA A 184 -1.11 -26.41 -8.90
CA ALA A 184 0.28 -26.02 -8.66
C ALA A 184 0.44 -24.50 -8.49
N GLU A 185 -0.33 -23.68 -9.22
CA GLU A 185 -0.35 -22.22 -9.04
C GLU A 185 -0.92 -21.84 -7.68
N ILE A 186 -2.03 -22.47 -7.26
CA ILE A 186 -2.63 -22.27 -5.94
C ILE A 186 -1.67 -22.72 -4.84
N GLU A 187 -1.07 -23.91 -4.97
CA GLU A 187 -0.10 -24.43 -4.02
C GLU A 187 1.10 -23.47 -3.86
N THR A 188 1.63 -22.96 -4.95
CA THR A 188 2.74 -22.01 -4.94
C THR A 188 2.41 -20.75 -4.13
N LYS A 189 1.23 -20.16 -4.35
CA LYS A 189 0.75 -18.99 -3.61
C LYS A 189 0.50 -19.32 -2.14
N CYS A 190 -0.15 -20.43 -1.85
CA CYS A 190 -0.40 -20.91 -0.50
C CYS A 190 0.92 -21.13 0.27
N ARG A 191 1.88 -21.83 -0.34
CA ARG A 191 3.20 -22.09 0.23
C ARG A 191 3.94 -20.79 0.54
N LYS A 192 3.87 -19.80 -0.35
CA LYS A 192 4.47 -18.47 -0.16
C LYS A 192 3.87 -17.78 1.08
N VAL A 193 2.54 -17.73 1.21
CA VAL A 193 1.85 -17.16 2.38
C VAL A 193 2.22 -17.89 3.67
N LEU A 194 2.22 -19.23 3.66
CA LEU A 194 2.60 -20.04 4.83
C LEU A 194 4.06 -19.84 5.24
N THR A 195 4.96 -19.65 4.27
CA THR A 195 6.37 -19.35 4.54
C THR A 195 6.52 -18.05 5.33
N TYR A 196 5.82 -16.99 4.94
CA TYR A 196 5.83 -15.73 5.68
C TYR A 196 5.20 -15.88 7.08
N LYS A 197 4.07 -16.59 7.20
CA LYS A 197 3.46 -16.87 8.50
C LYS A 197 4.41 -17.67 9.41
N TYR A 198 5.14 -18.62 8.86
CA TYR A 198 6.12 -19.40 9.61
C TYR A 198 7.30 -18.53 10.05
N ALA A 199 7.85 -17.69 9.18
CA ALA A 199 8.93 -16.76 9.49
C ALA A 199 8.56 -15.77 10.62
N LEU A 200 7.29 -15.35 10.67
CA LEU A 200 6.75 -14.53 11.77
C LEU A 200 6.51 -15.31 13.09
N GLY A 201 6.77 -16.61 13.10
CA GLY A 201 6.57 -17.45 14.29
C GLY A 201 5.11 -17.77 14.62
N LEU A 202 4.16 -17.49 13.70
CA LEU A 202 2.72 -17.70 13.93
C LEU A 202 2.35 -19.17 14.10
N SER A 203 3.18 -20.10 13.64
CA SER A 203 3.03 -21.55 13.89
C SER A 203 3.23 -21.92 15.38
N LYS A 204 4.00 -21.11 16.12
CA LYS A 204 4.30 -21.34 17.54
C LYS A 204 3.54 -20.43 18.48
N LYS A 205 3.29 -19.18 18.07
CA LYS A 205 2.64 -18.13 18.88
C LYS A 205 1.61 -17.37 18.04
N PRO A 206 0.44 -17.99 17.71
CA PRO A 206 -0.57 -17.36 16.85
C PRO A 206 -1.38 -16.25 17.55
N PHE A 207 -1.31 -16.18 18.88
CA PHE A 207 -2.12 -15.26 19.68
C PHE A 207 -1.32 -14.12 20.29
N VAL A 208 -1.93 -12.92 20.29
CA VAL A 208 -1.38 -11.75 20.97
C VAL A 208 -1.63 -11.87 22.48
N ARG A 209 -0.60 -11.67 23.28
CA ARG A 209 -0.72 -11.61 24.75
C ARG A 209 -1.39 -10.29 25.15
N LEU A 210 -2.62 -10.34 25.67
CA LEU A 210 -3.41 -9.16 26.06
C LEU A 210 -2.99 -8.58 27.41
N SER A 211 -2.49 -9.41 28.35
CA SER A 211 -2.03 -8.96 29.66
C SER A 211 -0.92 -7.91 29.54
N GLY A 212 -1.11 -6.74 30.15
CA GLY A 212 -0.16 -5.64 30.13
C GLY A 212 -0.03 -4.94 28.77
N LEU A 213 -0.98 -5.12 27.84
CA LEU A 213 -0.93 -4.56 26.48
C LEU A 213 -0.81 -3.03 26.50
N GLY A 214 -1.60 -2.33 27.32
CA GLY A 214 -1.57 -0.88 27.43
C GLY A 214 -0.18 -0.34 27.77
N ASN A 215 0.52 -0.96 28.70
CA ASN A 215 1.88 -0.55 29.10
C ASN A 215 2.94 -0.85 28.02
N ARG A 216 2.67 -1.80 27.14
CA ARG A 216 3.58 -2.15 26.03
C ARG A 216 3.38 -1.27 24.81
N ILE A 217 2.18 -0.74 24.59
CA ILE A 217 1.87 0.13 23.44
C ILE A 217 2.21 1.59 23.76
N ASN A 218 1.77 2.09 24.93
CA ASN A 218 1.93 3.49 25.35
C ASN A 218 3.10 3.68 26.31
N THR A 219 4.29 3.28 25.91
CA THR A 219 5.50 3.45 26.74
C THR A 219 5.89 4.94 26.82
N ALA A 220 6.72 5.31 27.82
CA ALA A 220 7.29 6.66 27.91
C ALA A 220 8.07 7.01 26.64
N HIS A 221 8.84 6.04 26.09
CA HIS A 221 9.56 6.21 24.83
C HIS A 221 8.63 6.49 23.64
N THR A 222 7.51 5.74 23.52
CA THR A 222 6.52 5.99 22.45
C THR A 222 5.94 7.41 22.55
N ARG A 223 5.59 7.87 23.75
CA ARG A 223 5.06 9.22 23.97
C ARG A 223 6.09 10.30 23.65
N ASP A 224 7.36 10.11 24.02
CA ASP A 224 8.44 11.05 23.70
C ASP A 224 8.67 11.10 22.17
N LEU A 225 8.70 9.96 21.50
CA LEU A 225 8.83 9.92 20.05
C LEU A 225 7.69 10.65 19.35
N ILE A 226 6.43 10.44 19.77
CA ILE A 226 5.26 11.14 19.23
C ILE A 226 5.40 12.66 19.44
N ARG A 227 5.82 13.09 20.63
CA ARG A 227 6.04 14.50 20.93
C ARG A 227 7.09 15.12 20.01
N ARG A 228 8.23 14.45 19.81
CA ARG A 228 9.29 14.90 18.90
C ARG A 228 8.81 14.96 17.45
N LEU A 229 8.13 13.94 16.97
CA LEU A 229 7.57 13.93 15.61
C LEU A 229 6.60 15.08 15.39
N ASN A 230 5.72 15.36 16.36
CA ASN A 230 4.80 16.49 16.27
C ASN A 230 5.53 17.83 16.24
N GLN A 231 6.59 18.01 17.04
CA GLN A 231 7.39 19.21 17.05
C GLN A 231 8.11 19.43 15.71
N GLU A 232 8.72 18.38 15.17
CA GLU A 232 9.45 18.44 13.90
C GLU A 232 8.53 18.59 12.67
N ALA A 233 7.26 18.19 12.80
CA ALA A 233 6.25 18.34 11.74
C ALA A 233 5.69 19.76 11.62
N ILE A 234 5.91 20.63 12.63
CA ILE A 234 5.42 22.01 12.59
C ILE A 234 6.12 22.75 11.46
N THR A 235 5.33 23.25 10.51
CA THR A 235 5.82 23.99 9.36
C THR A 235 5.33 25.42 9.39
N VAL A 236 6.26 26.39 9.46
CA VAL A 236 5.93 27.81 9.44
C VAL A 236 5.67 28.25 8.01
N LEU A 237 4.40 28.41 7.65
CA LEU A 237 4.00 28.86 6.31
C LEU A 237 4.22 30.36 6.08
N ARG A 238 4.14 31.16 7.14
CA ARG A 238 4.32 32.62 7.10
C ARG A 238 4.79 33.13 8.46
N ASN A 239 5.86 33.90 8.46
CA ASN A 239 6.37 34.60 9.64
C ASN A 239 6.57 36.09 9.29
N LYS A 240 5.51 36.91 9.42
CA LYS A 240 5.57 38.34 9.13
C LYS A 240 6.27 39.06 10.30
N ASN A 241 7.20 39.93 9.96
CA ASN A 241 8.00 40.71 10.92
C ASN A 241 8.83 39.86 11.91
N ASN A 242 9.15 38.62 11.55
CA ASN A 242 9.94 37.71 12.39
C ASN A 242 9.38 37.52 13.82
N VAL A 243 8.06 37.46 13.97
CA VAL A 243 7.38 37.26 15.27
C VAL A 243 7.67 35.89 15.87
N LEU A 244 8.01 34.91 15.03
CA LEU A 244 8.39 33.56 15.47
C LEU A 244 9.92 33.40 15.42
N PRO A 245 10.53 32.74 16.41
CA PRO A 245 9.92 32.23 17.65
C PRO A 245 9.44 33.36 18.57
N LEU A 246 8.38 33.10 19.35
CA LEU A 246 7.92 34.03 20.37
C LEU A 246 9.03 34.19 21.42
N ASP A 247 9.26 35.43 21.88
CA ASP A 247 10.22 35.65 22.95
C ASP A 247 9.64 35.34 24.35
N ALA A 248 10.52 35.29 25.34
CA ALA A 248 10.14 34.94 26.71
C ALA A 248 9.20 35.97 27.37
N ASP A 249 9.13 37.17 26.84
CA ASP A 249 8.32 38.28 27.39
C ASP A 249 6.94 38.37 26.75
N THR A 250 6.64 37.52 25.75
CA THR A 250 5.32 37.46 25.11
C THR A 250 4.26 37.03 26.12
N ARG A 251 3.33 37.91 26.47
CA ARG A 251 2.31 37.66 27.49
C ARG A 251 0.96 37.23 26.93
N GLU A 252 0.66 37.62 25.71
CA GLU A 252 -0.63 37.35 25.09
C GLU A 252 -0.46 36.87 23.64
N VAL A 253 -1.15 35.81 23.28
CA VAL A 253 -1.19 35.25 21.93
C VAL A 253 -2.64 34.98 21.56
N ALA A 254 -3.10 35.57 20.45
CA ALA A 254 -4.40 35.22 19.86
C ALA A 254 -4.23 34.07 18.90
N VAL A 255 -5.04 33.01 19.09
CA VAL A 255 -5.15 31.87 18.16
C VAL A 255 -6.50 31.98 17.46
N LEU A 256 -6.49 32.12 16.13
CA LEU A 256 -7.68 32.30 15.29
C LEU A 256 -8.04 30.99 14.59
#